data_dbe55442314a7aeea5f451dacbb3f1ea
#
_entry.id   dbe55442314a7aeea5f451dacbb3f1ea
#
_cell.length_a   1.000
_cell.length_b   1.000
_cell.length_c   1.000
_cell.angle_alpha   90.00
_cell.angle_beta   90.00
_cell.angle_gamma   90.00
#
_symmetry.space_group_name_H-M   'P 1'
#
loop_
_entity.id
_entity.type
_entity.pdbx_description
1 polymer ?
#
loop_
_entity_poly.entity_id
_entity_poly.type
_entity_poly.pdbx_seq_one_letter_code
_entity_poly.pdbx_strand_id
1 'polypeptide(L)'
;AGSAGYFSVWGLSQLFAGASTAVIVMATVLEIGKVVTTTALHRYWYKLATGLKIYLTISVMVLMMITSAGIYGFLSNAYQKTANKLEMHEGELSVLDGKKGLFEKSIQDNEKIVATKNKRIDMLGNLRNNQETRLDSAKSNKAKDKVRQDIELATNEIQKLTNDIDGLNTKNAILSDSVSKYNTKALELKSGSEVAGEVGPLKYIAELTGAPMSKVVNYLILLLIFVF
;
A
#
# COMPACT_ATOMS: atom_id res chain seq x y z
N ALA A 1 -9.72 12.20 -36.29
CA ALA A 1 -10.78 13.13 -35.87
C ALA A 1 -11.89 12.42 -35.03
N GLY A 2 -12.45 11.28 -35.50
CA GLY A 2 -13.54 10.61 -34.77
C GLY A 2 -13.14 10.05 -33.40
N SER A 3 -11.99 9.41 -33.27
CA SER A 3 -11.47 8.90 -32.00
C SER A 3 -11.16 10.01 -30.98
N ALA A 4 -10.54 11.08 -31.41
CA ALA A 4 -10.25 12.24 -30.57
C ALA A 4 -11.54 12.88 -30.04
N GLY A 5 -12.57 13.01 -30.89
CA GLY A 5 -13.90 13.50 -30.48
C GLY A 5 -14.55 12.59 -29.43
N TYR A 6 -14.50 11.27 -29.60
CA TYR A 6 -15.01 10.32 -28.62
C TYR A 6 -14.34 10.47 -27.25
N PHE A 7 -13.01 10.47 -27.20
CA PHE A 7 -12.28 10.62 -25.94
C PHE A 7 -12.46 12.01 -25.30
N SER A 8 -12.59 13.06 -26.11
CA SER A 8 -12.89 14.41 -25.63
C SER A 8 -14.26 14.47 -24.95
N VAL A 9 -15.32 13.97 -25.60
CA VAL A 9 -16.69 13.95 -25.05
C VAL A 9 -16.75 13.11 -23.78
N TRP A 10 -16.15 11.92 -23.81
CA TRP A 10 -16.10 11.04 -22.65
C TRP A 10 -15.31 11.66 -21.49
N GLY A 11 -14.18 12.28 -21.78
CA GLY A 11 -13.36 12.94 -20.76
C GLY A 11 -14.06 14.11 -20.10
N LEU A 12 -14.72 14.96 -20.89
CA LEU A 12 -15.53 16.05 -20.35
C LEU A 12 -16.68 15.52 -19.47
N SER A 13 -17.34 14.43 -19.86
CA SER A 13 -18.41 13.84 -19.05
C SER A 13 -17.91 13.30 -17.70
N GLN A 14 -16.69 12.82 -17.62
CA GLN A 14 -16.07 12.36 -16.37
C GLN A 14 -15.71 13.53 -15.43
N LEU A 15 -15.29 14.67 -15.98
CA LEU A 15 -15.01 15.87 -15.19
C LEU A 15 -16.28 16.45 -14.53
N PHE A 16 -17.44 16.24 -15.16
CA PHE A 16 -18.73 16.74 -14.69
C PHE A 16 -19.69 15.60 -14.34
N ALA A 17 -19.23 14.66 -13.50
CA ALA A 17 -19.95 13.42 -13.18
C ALA A 17 -21.41 13.64 -12.69
N GLY A 18 -21.70 14.77 -12.03
CA GLY A 18 -23.06 15.11 -11.57
C GLY A 18 -24.04 15.51 -12.70
N ALA A 19 -23.55 15.82 -13.91
CA ALA A 19 -24.34 16.25 -15.05
C ALA A 19 -23.90 15.57 -16.37
N SER A 20 -23.41 14.34 -16.27
CA SER A 20 -22.71 13.64 -17.36
C SER A 20 -23.49 13.59 -18.67
N THR A 21 -24.79 13.31 -18.63
CA THR A 21 -25.64 13.24 -19.84
C THR A 21 -25.75 14.58 -20.55
N ALA A 22 -25.99 15.67 -19.82
CA ALA A 22 -26.05 17.01 -20.39
C ALA A 22 -24.69 17.42 -21.01
N VAL A 23 -23.60 17.10 -20.34
CA VAL A 23 -22.23 17.37 -20.82
C VAL A 23 -21.93 16.55 -22.07
N ILE A 24 -22.32 15.28 -22.15
CA ILE A 24 -22.15 14.45 -23.37
C ILE A 24 -22.85 15.11 -24.57
N VAL A 25 -24.11 15.52 -24.41
CA VAL A 25 -24.84 16.17 -25.49
C VAL A 25 -24.15 17.47 -25.90
N MET A 26 -23.82 18.33 -24.95
CA MET A 26 -23.15 19.61 -25.21
C MET A 26 -21.78 19.41 -25.89
N ALA A 27 -20.95 18.50 -25.37
CA ALA A 27 -19.64 18.22 -25.92
C ALA A 27 -19.70 17.61 -27.32
N THR A 28 -20.71 16.77 -27.60
CA THR A 28 -20.92 16.20 -28.94
C THR A 28 -21.28 17.29 -29.94
N VAL A 29 -22.16 18.22 -29.56
CA VAL A 29 -22.53 19.38 -30.41
C VAL A 29 -21.31 20.28 -30.68
N LEU A 30 -20.46 20.52 -29.66
CA LEU A 30 -19.22 21.29 -29.83
C LEU A 30 -18.23 20.60 -30.77
N GLU A 31 -18.10 19.28 -30.70
CA GLU A 31 -17.24 18.50 -31.61
C GLU A 31 -17.70 18.55 -33.05
N ILE A 32 -19.00 18.41 -33.28
CA ILE A 32 -19.60 18.57 -34.61
C ILE A 32 -19.39 20.01 -35.12
N GLY A 33 -19.64 20.99 -34.28
CA GLY A 33 -19.47 22.40 -34.58
C GLY A 33 -18.02 22.74 -34.98
N LYS A 34 -17.03 22.15 -34.25
CA LYS A 34 -15.61 22.30 -34.55
C LYS A 34 -15.27 21.79 -35.98
N VAL A 35 -15.73 20.56 -36.30
CA VAL A 35 -15.48 19.98 -37.63
C VAL A 35 -16.09 20.77 -38.72
N VAL A 36 -17.36 21.18 -38.55
CA VAL A 36 -18.10 22.02 -39.56
C VAL A 36 -17.40 23.36 -39.73
N THR A 37 -17.07 24.05 -38.64
CA THR A 37 -16.42 25.38 -38.69
C THR A 37 -15.03 25.30 -39.32
N THR A 38 -14.24 24.30 -38.97
CA THR A 38 -12.90 24.10 -39.55
C THR A 38 -13.01 23.82 -41.05
N THR A 39 -13.94 22.95 -41.45
CA THR A 39 -14.15 22.62 -42.86
C THR A 39 -14.64 23.85 -43.65
N ALA A 40 -15.57 24.62 -43.10
CA ALA A 40 -16.04 25.84 -43.72
C ALA A 40 -14.94 26.90 -43.84
N LEU A 41 -14.11 27.08 -42.78
CA LEU A 41 -12.99 27.99 -42.76
C LEU A 41 -11.96 27.62 -43.85
N HIS A 42 -11.62 26.33 -43.97
CA HIS A 42 -10.69 25.85 -44.99
C HIS A 42 -11.26 26.02 -46.41
N ARG A 43 -12.51 25.58 -46.64
CA ARG A 43 -13.14 25.60 -47.97
C ARG A 43 -13.39 27.00 -48.49
N TYR A 44 -13.79 27.95 -47.63
CA TYR A 44 -14.18 29.30 -48.02
C TYR A 44 -13.16 30.38 -47.62
N TRP A 45 -11.93 30.01 -47.31
CA TRP A 45 -10.89 30.89 -46.79
C TRP A 45 -10.71 32.17 -47.63
N TYR A 46 -10.72 32.06 -48.96
CA TYR A 46 -10.56 33.21 -49.88
C TYR A 46 -11.82 34.04 -50.10
N LYS A 47 -13.01 33.51 -49.74
CA LYS A 47 -14.30 34.16 -49.92
C LYS A 47 -14.81 34.88 -48.67
N LEU A 48 -14.24 34.59 -47.51
CA LEU A 48 -14.66 35.15 -46.24
C LEU A 48 -14.06 36.54 -46.01
N ALA A 49 -14.86 37.45 -45.42
CA ALA A 49 -14.38 38.75 -44.94
C ALA A 49 -13.30 38.55 -43.83
N THR A 50 -12.31 39.43 -43.77
CA THR A 50 -11.15 39.30 -42.85
C THR A 50 -11.59 39.20 -41.38
N GLY A 51 -12.58 40.01 -40.96
CA GLY A 51 -13.11 39.93 -39.59
C GLY A 51 -13.71 38.58 -39.24
N LEU A 52 -14.48 37.97 -40.19
CA LEU A 52 -15.08 36.65 -40.01
C LEU A 52 -14.04 35.54 -39.99
N LYS A 53 -12.94 35.64 -40.77
CA LYS A 53 -11.82 34.72 -40.72
C LYS A 53 -11.19 34.70 -39.35
N ILE A 54 -10.87 35.86 -38.81
CA ILE A 54 -10.22 36.00 -37.48
C ILE A 54 -11.16 35.42 -36.42
N TYR A 55 -12.45 35.77 -36.42
CA TYR A 55 -13.42 35.24 -35.44
C TYR A 55 -13.53 33.72 -35.49
N LEU A 56 -13.68 33.13 -36.67
CA LEU A 56 -13.79 31.68 -36.84
C LEU A 56 -12.48 30.96 -36.44
N THR A 57 -11.32 31.54 -36.76
CA THR A 57 -10.02 30.96 -36.38
C THR A 57 -9.85 30.93 -34.85
N ILE A 58 -10.16 32.03 -34.18
CA ILE A 58 -10.13 32.10 -32.71
C ILE A 58 -11.12 31.09 -32.10
N SER A 59 -12.33 31.01 -32.65
CA SER A 59 -13.35 30.06 -32.20
C SER A 59 -12.88 28.61 -32.31
N VAL A 60 -12.26 28.24 -33.42
CA VAL A 60 -11.69 26.89 -33.60
C VAL A 60 -10.55 26.64 -32.61
N MET A 61 -9.67 27.61 -32.34
CA MET A 61 -8.61 27.47 -31.34
C MET A 61 -9.19 27.24 -29.93
N VAL A 62 -10.22 27.98 -29.55
CA VAL A 62 -10.89 27.78 -28.23
C VAL A 62 -11.53 26.38 -28.16
N LEU A 63 -12.21 25.95 -29.24
CA LEU A 63 -12.81 24.61 -29.29
C LEU A 63 -11.71 23.50 -29.20
N MET A 64 -10.55 23.68 -29.85
CA MET A 64 -9.43 22.77 -29.72
C MET A 64 -8.90 22.69 -28.29
N MET A 65 -8.77 23.82 -27.59
CA MET A 65 -8.36 23.83 -26.18
C MET A 65 -9.37 23.07 -25.28
N ILE A 66 -10.66 23.24 -25.49
CA ILE A 66 -11.71 22.52 -24.75
C ILE A 66 -11.60 21.01 -25.02
N THR A 67 -11.41 20.60 -26.28
CA THR A 67 -11.22 19.20 -26.67
C THR A 67 -9.99 18.60 -25.99
N SER A 68 -8.86 19.32 -26.02
CA SER A 68 -7.60 18.91 -25.37
C SER A 68 -7.78 18.74 -23.86
N ALA A 69 -8.51 19.66 -23.22
CA ALA A 69 -8.83 19.54 -21.79
C ALA A 69 -9.71 18.31 -21.50
N GLY A 70 -10.64 17.96 -22.39
CA GLY A 70 -11.44 16.75 -22.27
C GLY A 70 -10.59 15.46 -22.35
N ILE A 71 -9.70 15.38 -23.33
CA ILE A 71 -8.79 14.25 -23.49
C ILE A 71 -7.85 14.15 -22.27
N TYR A 72 -7.29 15.29 -21.82
CA TYR A 72 -6.47 15.34 -20.61
C TYR A 72 -7.23 14.81 -19.38
N GLY A 73 -8.47 15.28 -19.20
CA GLY A 73 -9.32 14.84 -18.09
C GLY A 73 -9.60 13.33 -18.12
N PHE A 74 -9.87 12.77 -19.30
CA PHE A 74 -10.08 11.33 -19.46
C PHE A 74 -8.83 10.53 -19.08
N LEU A 75 -7.69 10.86 -19.66
CA LEU A 75 -6.43 10.12 -19.43
C LEU A 75 -5.94 10.29 -17.99
N SER A 76 -6.06 11.51 -17.44
CA SER A 76 -5.68 11.78 -16.04
C SER A 76 -6.57 11.01 -15.05
N ASN A 77 -7.88 10.96 -15.29
CA ASN A 77 -8.81 10.21 -14.43
C ASN A 77 -8.54 8.69 -14.51
N ALA A 78 -8.30 8.17 -15.71
CA ALA A 78 -7.93 6.76 -15.88
C ALA A 78 -6.65 6.42 -15.09
N TYR A 79 -5.62 7.26 -15.22
CA TYR A 79 -4.38 7.10 -14.45
C TYR A 79 -4.60 7.19 -12.95
N GLN A 80 -5.35 8.20 -12.47
CA GLN A 80 -5.61 8.38 -11.04
C GLN A 80 -6.35 7.18 -10.42
N LYS A 81 -7.30 6.60 -11.14
CA LYS A 81 -7.99 5.38 -10.67
C LYS A 81 -7.01 4.22 -10.45
N THR A 82 -6.08 4.03 -11.38
CA THR A 82 -5.06 2.97 -11.27
C THR A 82 -4.03 3.30 -10.20
N ALA A 83 -3.58 4.56 -10.12
CA ALA A 83 -2.64 5.02 -9.10
C ALA A 83 -3.22 4.90 -7.68
N ASN A 84 -4.48 5.27 -7.47
CA ASN A 84 -5.15 5.14 -6.17
C ASN A 84 -5.29 3.66 -5.74
N LYS A 85 -5.58 2.76 -6.69
CA LYS A 85 -5.59 1.31 -6.40
C LYS A 85 -4.22 0.81 -5.97
N LEU A 86 -3.15 1.28 -6.62
CA LEU A 86 -1.78 0.92 -6.26
C LEU A 86 -1.43 1.44 -4.87
N GLU A 87 -1.75 2.70 -4.56
CA GLU A 87 -1.50 3.31 -3.25
C GLU A 87 -2.26 2.57 -2.13
N MET A 88 -3.52 2.19 -2.37
CA MET A 88 -4.28 1.37 -1.43
C MET A 88 -3.59 0.02 -1.19
N HIS A 89 -3.11 -0.63 -2.24
CA HIS A 89 -2.42 -1.92 -2.17
C HIS A 89 -1.10 -1.83 -1.40
N GLU A 90 -0.30 -0.80 -1.70
CA GLU A 90 0.94 -0.51 -0.96
C GLU A 90 0.65 -0.17 0.51
N GLY A 91 -0.43 0.57 0.78
CA GLY A 91 -0.91 0.86 2.12
C GLY A 91 -1.30 -0.41 2.89
N GLU A 92 -2.03 -1.33 2.28
CA GLU A 92 -2.39 -2.62 2.89
C GLU A 92 -1.15 -3.46 3.20
N LEU A 93 -0.18 -3.53 2.29
CA LEU A 93 1.09 -4.23 2.51
C LEU A 93 1.86 -3.62 3.68
N SER A 94 1.94 -2.28 3.75
CA SER A 94 2.61 -1.58 4.85
C SER A 94 1.96 -1.88 6.21
N VAL A 95 0.63 -1.93 6.28
CA VAL A 95 -0.11 -2.30 7.50
C VAL A 95 0.17 -3.76 7.90
N LEU A 96 0.23 -4.68 6.94
CA LEU A 96 0.55 -6.09 7.21
C LEU A 96 1.98 -6.24 7.72
N ASP A 97 2.96 -5.56 7.11
CA ASP A 97 4.35 -5.56 7.55
C ASP A 97 4.51 -4.94 8.95
N GLY A 98 3.78 -3.86 9.24
CA GLY A 98 3.75 -3.26 10.57
C GLY A 98 3.22 -4.21 11.64
N LYS A 99 2.10 -4.90 11.38
CA LYS A 99 1.55 -5.90 12.30
C LYS A 99 2.49 -7.08 12.52
N LYS A 100 3.10 -7.60 11.45
CA LYS A 100 4.11 -8.64 11.50
C LYS A 100 5.28 -8.23 12.41
N GLY A 101 5.83 -7.02 12.20
CA GLY A 101 6.95 -6.50 13.01
C GLY A 101 6.61 -6.40 14.50
N LEU A 102 5.37 -6.05 14.86
CA LEU A 102 4.90 -6.04 16.24
C LEU A 102 4.90 -7.45 16.85
N PHE A 103 4.44 -8.46 16.13
CA PHE A 103 4.44 -9.83 16.62
C PHE A 103 5.83 -10.42 16.73
N GLU A 104 6.70 -10.19 15.74
CA GLU A 104 8.12 -10.61 15.79
C GLU A 104 8.84 -9.98 16.99
N LYS A 105 8.61 -8.70 17.26
CA LYS A 105 9.13 -8.03 18.45
C LYS A 105 8.62 -8.67 19.74
N SER A 106 7.31 -8.98 19.80
CA SER A 106 6.73 -9.64 20.97
C SER A 106 7.34 -11.03 21.22
N ILE A 107 7.59 -11.79 20.16
CA ILE A 107 8.29 -13.09 20.25
C ILE A 107 9.70 -12.88 20.82
N GLN A 108 10.46 -11.93 20.28
CA GLN A 108 11.82 -11.65 20.74
C GLN A 108 11.85 -11.22 22.22
N ASP A 109 10.90 -10.42 22.66
CA ASP A 109 10.83 -9.98 24.04
C ASP A 109 10.45 -11.15 24.97
N ASN A 110 9.53 -12.03 24.57
CA ASN A 110 9.19 -13.26 25.29
C ASN A 110 10.41 -14.20 25.38
N GLU A 111 11.18 -14.36 24.31
CA GLU A 111 12.41 -15.18 24.31
C GLU A 111 13.45 -14.66 25.31
N LYS A 112 13.62 -13.35 25.44
CA LYS A 112 14.50 -12.74 26.46
C LYS A 112 14.02 -13.06 27.88
N ILE A 113 12.69 -13.01 28.11
CA ILE A 113 12.10 -13.37 29.38
C ILE A 113 12.33 -14.85 29.69
N VAL A 114 12.12 -15.74 28.71
CA VAL A 114 12.41 -17.18 28.83
C VAL A 114 13.86 -17.42 29.17
N ALA A 115 14.80 -16.78 28.49
CA ALA A 115 16.22 -16.90 28.77
C ALA A 115 16.57 -16.46 30.22
N THR A 116 15.93 -15.38 30.69
CA THR A 116 16.13 -14.90 32.07
C THR A 116 15.58 -15.89 33.10
N LYS A 117 14.38 -16.45 32.85
CA LYS A 117 13.75 -17.45 33.71
C LYS A 117 14.56 -18.74 33.74
N ASN A 118 15.10 -19.20 32.62
CA ASN A 118 16.02 -20.37 32.57
C ASN A 118 17.27 -20.15 33.41
N LYS A 119 17.94 -19.01 33.33
CA LYS A 119 19.05 -18.67 34.19
C LYS A 119 18.67 -18.72 35.68
N ARG A 120 17.49 -18.29 36.04
CA ARG A 120 16.99 -18.36 37.42
C ARG A 120 16.72 -19.79 37.84
N ILE A 121 16.20 -20.65 36.98
CA ILE A 121 16.01 -22.08 37.22
C ILE A 121 17.35 -22.75 37.47
N ASP A 122 18.37 -22.46 36.67
CA ASP A 122 19.75 -23.00 36.84
C ASP A 122 20.32 -22.60 38.19
N MET A 123 20.18 -21.35 38.63
CA MET A 123 20.62 -20.87 39.92
C MET A 123 19.91 -21.60 41.07
N LEU A 124 18.59 -21.74 40.98
CA LEU A 124 17.78 -22.44 41.98
C LEU A 124 18.10 -23.95 42.02
N GLY A 125 18.36 -24.57 40.87
CA GLY A 125 18.80 -25.95 40.76
C GLY A 125 20.15 -26.18 41.48
N ASN A 126 21.11 -25.29 41.26
CA ASN A 126 22.40 -25.34 41.94
C ASN A 126 22.23 -25.12 43.45
N LEU A 127 21.37 -24.18 43.87
CA LEU A 127 21.06 -23.94 45.28
C LEU A 127 20.43 -25.20 45.91
N ARG A 128 19.46 -25.81 45.27
CA ARG A 128 18.81 -27.03 45.72
C ARG A 128 19.82 -28.16 45.90
N ASN A 129 20.68 -28.41 44.91
CA ASN A 129 21.70 -29.46 44.99
C ASN A 129 22.69 -29.24 46.17
N ASN A 130 23.09 -27.96 46.38
CA ASN A 130 23.92 -27.61 47.52
C ASN A 130 23.20 -27.87 48.86
N GLN A 131 21.91 -27.60 48.97
CA GLN A 131 21.10 -27.85 50.15
C GLN A 131 20.90 -29.36 50.38
N GLU A 132 20.72 -30.17 49.32
CA GLU A 132 20.65 -31.63 49.43
C GLU A 132 21.95 -32.20 50.03
N THR A 133 23.12 -31.73 49.60
CA THR A 133 24.43 -32.13 50.20
C THR A 133 24.52 -31.71 51.68
N ARG A 134 23.97 -30.54 52.02
CA ARG A 134 23.96 -30.09 53.45
C ARG A 134 22.98 -30.89 54.28
N LEU A 135 21.86 -31.37 53.70
CA LEU A 135 20.90 -32.22 54.39
C LEU A 135 21.53 -33.53 54.86
N ASP A 136 22.35 -34.13 54.00
CA ASP A 136 23.10 -35.38 54.33
C ASP A 136 24.10 -35.18 55.46
N SER A 137 24.70 -33.99 55.51
CA SER A 137 25.73 -33.64 56.52
C SER A 137 25.15 -33.13 57.85
N ALA A 138 23.87 -32.82 57.93
CA ALA A 138 23.24 -32.18 59.08
C ALA A 138 23.04 -33.18 60.23
N LYS A 139 23.53 -32.84 61.41
CA LYS A 139 23.45 -33.68 62.62
C LYS A 139 22.24 -33.46 63.50
N SER A 140 21.57 -32.31 63.37
CA SER A 140 20.40 -31.92 64.16
C SER A 140 19.10 -31.99 63.35
N ASN A 141 18.04 -32.51 63.94
CA ASN A 141 16.71 -32.57 63.31
C ASN A 141 16.18 -31.17 62.92
N LYS A 142 16.36 -30.18 63.78
CA LYS A 142 15.98 -28.80 63.48
C LYS A 142 16.74 -28.21 62.28
N ALA A 143 18.00 -28.55 62.07
CA ALA A 143 18.80 -28.15 60.92
C ALA A 143 18.30 -28.87 59.66
N LYS A 144 17.97 -30.15 59.74
CA LYS A 144 17.39 -30.93 58.64
C LYS A 144 16.04 -30.36 58.18
N ASP A 145 15.18 -30.00 59.09
CA ASP A 145 13.85 -29.45 58.76
C ASP A 145 13.97 -28.10 58.01
N LYS A 146 14.87 -27.24 58.46
CA LYS A 146 15.12 -25.96 57.74
C LYS A 146 15.65 -26.19 56.35
N VAL A 147 16.61 -27.10 56.14
CA VAL A 147 17.15 -27.42 54.83
C VAL A 147 16.09 -28.02 53.91
N ARG A 148 15.22 -28.90 54.42
CA ARG A 148 14.09 -29.45 53.66
C ARG A 148 13.12 -28.33 53.19
N GLN A 149 12.83 -27.38 54.06
CA GLN A 149 11.98 -26.24 53.72
C GLN A 149 12.63 -25.39 52.60
N ASP A 150 13.93 -25.13 52.68
CA ASP A 150 14.66 -24.38 51.63
C ASP A 150 14.62 -25.14 50.28
N ILE A 151 14.77 -26.47 50.28
CA ILE A 151 14.66 -27.33 49.10
C ILE A 151 13.24 -27.27 48.51
N GLU A 152 12.22 -27.35 49.33
CA GLU A 152 10.85 -27.29 48.92
C GLU A 152 10.51 -25.92 48.28
N LEU A 153 10.92 -24.83 48.90
CA LEU A 153 10.78 -23.49 48.33
C LEU A 153 11.45 -23.33 46.96
N ALA A 154 12.68 -23.81 46.85
CA ALA A 154 13.39 -23.76 45.57
C ALA A 154 12.70 -24.61 44.49
N THR A 155 12.20 -25.80 44.87
CA THR A 155 11.47 -26.69 43.94
C THR A 155 10.16 -26.06 43.48
N ASN A 156 9.41 -25.46 44.37
CA ASN A 156 8.15 -24.77 44.04
C ASN A 156 8.38 -23.54 43.11
N GLU A 157 9.45 -22.79 43.37
CA GLU A 157 9.84 -21.66 42.49
C GLU A 157 10.23 -22.13 41.09
N ILE A 158 11.04 -23.22 41.02
CA ILE A 158 11.40 -23.84 39.72
C ILE A 158 10.15 -24.27 38.95
N GLN A 159 9.21 -24.97 39.62
CA GLN A 159 7.98 -25.43 38.99
C GLN A 159 7.15 -24.24 38.45
N LYS A 160 7.04 -23.16 39.21
CA LYS A 160 6.34 -21.95 38.79
C LYS A 160 7.01 -21.32 37.57
N LEU A 161 8.35 -21.18 37.58
CA LEU A 161 9.09 -20.62 36.45
C LEU A 161 8.95 -21.48 35.19
N THR A 162 8.95 -22.81 35.34
CA THR A 162 8.74 -23.75 34.24
C THR A 162 7.36 -23.58 33.62
N ASN A 163 6.32 -23.53 34.45
CA ASN A 163 4.96 -23.29 33.96
C ASN A 163 4.81 -21.92 33.24
N ASP A 164 5.48 -20.88 33.74
CA ASP A 164 5.52 -19.57 33.09
C ASP A 164 6.22 -19.62 31.73
N ILE A 165 7.32 -20.37 31.61
CA ILE A 165 8.04 -20.58 30.35
C ILE A 165 7.16 -21.30 29.34
N ASP A 166 6.45 -22.35 29.74
CA ASP A 166 5.53 -23.10 28.89
C ASP A 166 4.39 -22.18 28.38
N GLY A 167 3.85 -21.31 29.26
CA GLY A 167 2.90 -20.30 28.87
C GLY A 167 3.43 -19.30 27.85
N LEU A 168 4.70 -18.86 27.99
CA LEU A 168 5.34 -17.96 27.03
C LEU A 168 5.61 -18.65 25.69
N ASN A 169 6.08 -19.91 25.71
CA ASN A 169 6.31 -20.69 24.50
C ASN A 169 5.00 -20.93 23.74
N THR A 170 3.91 -21.22 24.44
CA THR A 170 2.59 -21.34 23.82
C THR A 170 2.15 -20.02 23.16
N LYS A 171 2.35 -18.89 23.82
CA LYS A 171 2.09 -17.57 23.24
C LYS A 171 2.95 -17.31 22.00
N ASN A 172 4.25 -17.65 22.04
CA ASN A 172 5.13 -17.49 20.91
C ASN A 172 4.70 -18.34 19.70
N ALA A 173 4.19 -19.56 19.95
CA ALA A 173 3.65 -20.39 18.87
C ALA A 173 2.43 -19.73 18.18
N ILE A 174 1.50 -19.14 18.95
CA ILE A 174 0.36 -18.43 18.42
C ILE A 174 0.78 -17.18 17.63
N LEU A 175 1.76 -16.43 18.15
CA LEU A 175 2.31 -15.26 17.49
C LEU A 175 3.00 -15.62 16.17
N SER A 176 3.78 -16.72 16.17
CA SER A 176 4.47 -17.25 14.98
C SER A 176 3.48 -17.69 13.90
N ASP A 177 2.37 -18.35 14.28
CA ASP A 177 1.30 -18.68 13.34
C ASP A 177 0.67 -17.41 12.74
N SER A 178 0.48 -16.40 13.57
CA SER A 178 -0.02 -15.09 13.11
C SER A 178 0.94 -14.44 12.12
N VAL A 179 2.25 -14.43 12.38
CA VAL A 179 3.28 -13.94 11.46
C VAL A 179 3.23 -14.70 10.13
N SER A 180 3.09 -16.02 10.17
CA SER A 180 2.96 -16.86 8.97
C SER A 180 1.73 -16.47 8.14
N LYS A 181 0.57 -16.29 8.78
CA LYS A 181 -0.66 -15.85 8.10
C LYS A 181 -0.51 -14.49 7.44
N TYR A 182 0.14 -13.52 8.10
CA TYR A 182 0.39 -12.22 7.51
C TYR A 182 1.37 -12.28 6.33
N ASN A 183 2.40 -13.14 6.41
CA ASN A 183 3.30 -13.39 5.29
C ASN A 183 2.56 -13.96 4.07
N THR A 184 1.73 -14.98 4.26
CA THR A 184 0.92 -15.58 3.20
C THR A 184 0.01 -14.53 2.56
N LYS A 185 -0.69 -13.75 3.38
CA LYS A 185 -1.57 -12.69 2.88
C LYS A 185 -0.81 -11.60 2.13
N ALA A 186 0.38 -11.22 2.59
CA ALA A 186 1.23 -10.26 1.87
C ALA A 186 1.73 -10.81 0.53
N LEU A 187 2.03 -12.11 0.44
CA LEU A 187 2.39 -12.78 -0.81
C LEU A 187 1.21 -12.85 -1.78
N GLU A 188 0.01 -13.19 -1.30
CA GLU A 188 -1.21 -13.18 -2.11
C GLU A 188 -1.50 -11.79 -2.69
N LEU A 189 -1.39 -10.75 -1.87
CA LEU A 189 -1.53 -9.37 -2.34
C LEU A 189 -0.47 -9.01 -3.38
N LYS A 190 0.78 -9.40 -3.21
CA LYS A 190 1.85 -9.15 -4.20
C LYS A 190 1.65 -9.91 -5.50
N SER A 191 1.20 -11.15 -5.44
CA SER A 191 1.01 -12.00 -6.63
C SER A 191 -0.29 -11.71 -7.38
N GLY A 192 -1.36 -11.29 -6.67
CA GLY A 192 -2.66 -10.98 -7.23
C GLY A 192 -2.80 -9.53 -7.77
N SER A 193 -1.73 -8.75 -7.72
CA SER A 193 -1.75 -7.36 -8.13
C SER A 193 -1.67 -7.21 -9.66
N GLU A 194 -2.80 -7.37 -10.36
CA GLU A 194 -2.94 -6.94 -11.77
C GLU A 194 -2.53 -5.46 -11.94
N VAL A 195 -2.79 -4.65 -10.93
CA VAL A 195 -2.47 -3.22 -10.89
C VAL A 195 -0.96 -2.95 -10.99
N ALA A 196 -0.12 -3.81 -10.40
CA ALA A 196 1.34 -3.69 -10.53
C ALA A 196 1.81 -3.92 -11.98
N GLY A 197 1.13 -4.78 -12.72
CA GLY A 197 1.38 -5.00 -14.14
C GLY A 197 0.96 -3.83 -15.02
N GLU A 198 -0.19 -3.20 -14.72
CA GLU A 198 -0.71 -2.06 -15.49
C GLU A 198 0.17 -0.80 -15.33
N VAL A 199 0.74 -0.57 -14.16
CA VAL A 199 1.56 0.62 -13.86
C VAL A 199 3.05 0.37 -14.06
N GLY A 200 3.47 -0.89 -14.18
CA GLY A 200 4.86 -1.30 -14.31
C GLY A 200 5.64 -0.55 -15.38
N PRO A 201 5.16 -0.43 -16.63
CA PRO A 201 5.85 0.31 -17.70
C PRO A 201 6.04 1.80 -17.36
N LEU A 202 5.06 2.44 -16.73
CA LEU A 202 5.14 3.84 -16.33
C LEU A 202 6.13 4.04 -15.17
N LYS A 203 6.16 3.11 -14.22
CA LYS A 203 7.12 3.11 -13.12
C LYS A 203 8.56 2.95 -13.65
N TYR A 204 8.76 2.06 -14.60
CA TYR A 204 10.06 1.87 -15.25
C TYR A 204 10.55 3.14 -15.95
N ILE A 205 9.67 3.85 -16.69
CA ILE A 205 10.01 5.12 -17.33
C ILE A 205 10.32 6.20 -16.28
N ALA A 206 9.59 6.24 -15.17
CA ALA A 206 9.83 7.16 -14.06
C ALA A 206 11.21 6.92 -13.42
N GLU A 207 11.56 5.67 -13.16
CA GLU A 207 12.88 5.29 -12.65
C GLU A 207 14.00 5.63 -13.64
N LEU A 208 13.81 5.36 -14.92
CA LEU A 208 14.79 5.67 -15.98
C LEU A 208 15.05 7.17 -16.12
N THR A 209 14.02 8.00 -15.97
CA THR A 209 14.10 9.46 -16.11
C THR A 209 14.47 10.17 -14.82
N GLY A 210 14.42 9.49 -13.68
CA GLY A 210 14.58 10.09 -12.34
C GLY A 210 13.46 11.06 -11.96
N ALA A 211 12.36 11.09 -12.72
CA ALA A 211 11.23 11.98 -12.50
C ALA A 211 10.12 11.27 -11.69
N PRO A 212 9.37 12.00 -10.85
CA PRO A 212 8.20 11.44 -10.20
C PRO A 212 7.19 10.93 -11.25
N MET A 213 6.59 9.77 -10.99
CA MET A 213 5.67 9.09 -11.89
C MET A 213 4.52 10.01 -12.39
N SER A 214 4.00 10.87 -11.53
CA SER A 214 2.97 11.86 -11.88
C SER A 214 3.42 12.84 -12.96
N LYS A 215 4.69 13.27 -12.94
CA LYS A 215 5.25 14.13 -13.99
C LYS A 215 5.40 13.39 -15.31
N VAL A 216 5.92 12.17 -15.29
CA VAL A 216 6.05 11.32 -16.49
C VAL A 216 4.71 11.12 -17.17
N VAL A 217 3.68 10.78 -16.41
CA VAL A 217 2.32 10.61 -16.92
C VAL A 217 1.77 11.89 -17.52
N ASN A 218 1.94 13.04 -16.84
CA ASN A 218 1.49 14.33 -17.37
C ASN A 218 2.18 14.68 -18.71
N TYR A 219 3.48 14.44 -18.82
CA TYR A 219 4.20 14.65 -20.09
C TYR A 219 3.71 13.70 -21.19
N LEU A 220 3.46 12.43 -20.90
CA LEU A 220 2.90 11.48 -21.86
C LEU A 220 1.50 11.88 -22.33
N ILE A 221 0.64 12.33 -21.40
CA ILE A 221 -0.71 12.82 -21.74
C ILE A 221 -0.60 14.04 -22.65
N LEU A 222 0.25 15.01 -22.31
CA LEU A 222 0.45 16.21 -23.15
C LEU A 222 0.99 15.86 -24.54
N LEU A 223 1.90 14.90 -24.63
CA LEU A 223 2.42 14.42 -25.89
C LEU A 223 1.32 13.75 -26.74
N LEU A 224 0.49 12.91 -26.12
CA LEU A 224 -0.66 12.30 -26.81
C LEU A 224 -1.64 13.36 -27.33
N ILE A 225 -1.96 14.39 -26.53
CA ILE A 225 -2.82 15.49 -26.95
C ILE A 225 -2.23 16.28 -28.13
N PHE A 226 -0.91 16.43 -28.16
CA PHE A 226 -0.24 17.14 -29.25
C PHE A 226 -0.27 16.34 -30.57
N VAL A 227 -0.24 14.99 -30.48
CA VAL A 227 -0.27 14.11 -31.67
C VAL A 227 -1.72 13.95 -32.22
N PHE A 228 -2.74 14.01 -31.38
CA PHE A 228 -4.14 13.85 -31.76
C PHE A 228 -4.81 15.15 -32.17
#